data_8e87acf5633481a92226bea5bd1d07bc
#
_entry.id   8e87acf5633481a92226bea5bd1d07bc
#
_cell.length_a   1.000
_cell.length_b   1.000
_cell.length_c   1.000
_cell.angle_alpha   90.00
_cell.angle_beta   90.00
_cell.angle_gamma   90.00
#
_symmetry.space_group_name_H-M   'P 1'
#
loop_
_entity.id
_entity.type
_entity.pdbx_description
1 polymer ?
#
loop_
_entity_poly.entity_id
_entity_poly.type
_entity_poly.pdbx_seq_one_letter_code
_entity_poly.pdbx_strand_id
1 'polypeptide(L)'
;RHDLDTGLLTKNEALELLEEFFVSCNRDSDLYIGIQQGDNGQTIVLGGSNEDGSDAYNDLSELCLIASRELCLIDPKVNLRVHKNTPLSVYELATTLTQKGLGFPQYTNDEIVIPALLRWGYEKQDAYNYTLAACWEILVTGYMDLVNWDSLNFLKTVQDACEHLPECKTYEDFAALVKQNIEAQAGALMAETKNVYKEPSPLVSLMCPDCLEKMRDISKPGKYNNYGFHGDG
;
A
#
# COMPACT_ATOMS: atom_id res chain seq x y z
N ARG A 1 11.43 -7.89 -18.65
CA ARG A 1 10.96 -7.20 -19.86
C ARG A 1 11.99 -7.26 -21.00
N HIS A 2 13.26 -6.97 -20.71
CA HIS A 2 14.33 -7.01 -21.72
C HIS A 2 14.31 -8.33 -22.51
N ASP A 3 14.15 -9.47 -21.85
CA ASP A 3 14.15 -10.80 -22.46
C ASP A 3 12.94 -11.03 -23.37
N LEU A 4 11.80 -10.45 -23.04
CA LEU A 4 10.62 -10.43 -23.93
C LEU A 4 10.86 -9.54 -25.15
N ASP A 5 11.40 -8.32 -24.94
CA ASP A 5 11.65 -7.35 -26.01
C ASP A 5 12.73 -7.85 -27.00
N THR A 6 13.68 -8.65 -26.54
CA THR A 6 14.76 -9.24 -27.34
C THR A 6 14.43 -10.63 -27.90
N GLY A 7 13.31 -11.20 -27.52
CA GLY A 7 12.89 -12.54 -27.95
C GLY A 7 13.68 -13.69 -27.30
N LEU A 8 14.39 -13.42 -26.19
CA LEU A 8 15.04 -14.47 -25.40
C LEU A 8 14.03 -15.34 -24.66
N LEU A 9 12.89 -14.76 -24.29
CA LEU A 9 11.75 -15.45 -23.71
C LEU A 9 10.50 -15.20 -24.55
N THR A 10 9.72 -16.24 -24.74
CA THR A 10 8.34 -16.11 -25.22
C THR A 10 7.42 -15.62 -24.08
N LYS A 11 6.23 -15.09 -24.44
CA LYS A 11 5.23 -14.70 -23.44
C LYS A 11 4.83 -15.86 -22.53
N ASN A 12 4.75 -17.08 -23.05
CA ASN A 12 4.39 -18.27 -22.25
C ASN A 12 5.48 -18.64 -21.26
N GLU A 13 6.75 -18.64 -21.67
CA GLU A 13 7.87 -18.89 -20.76
C GLU A 13 7.98 -17.83 -19.67
N ALA A 14 7.73 -16.57 -20.03
CA ALA A 14 7.69 -15.48 -19.04
C ALA A 14 6.51 -15.61 -18.07
N LEU A 15 5.35 -16.05 -18.53
CA LEU A 15 4.20 -16.34 -17.68
C LEU A 15 4.51 -17.46 -16.70
N GLU A 16 5.07 -18.58 -17.18
CA GLU A 16 5.46 -19.71 -16.33
C GLU A 16 6.45 -19.30 -15.23
N LEU A 17 7.46 -18.49 -15.57
CA LEU A 17 8.39 -17.94 -14.58
C LEU A 17 7.71 -17.04 -13.54
N LEU A 18 6.73 -16.22 -13.96
CA LEU A 18 5.95 -15.40 -13.06
C LEU A 18 5.05 -16.22 -12.15
N GLU A 19 4.46 -17.29 -12.66
CA GLU A 19 3.65 -18.23 -11.88
C GLU A 19 4.52 -18.93 -10.82
N GLU A 20 5.71 -19.40 -11.18
CA GLU A 20 6.66 -19.96 -10.23
C GLU A 20 7.07 -18.93 -9.14
N PHE A 21 7.30 -17.69 -9.53
CA PHE A 21 7.57 -16.61 -8.59
C PHE A 21 6.38 -16.40 -7.64
N PHE A 22 5.15 -16.33 -8.14
CA PHE A 22 3.96 -16.15 -7.30
C PHE A 22 3.74 -17.33 -6.37
N VAL A 23 3.98 -18.57 -6.84
CA VAL A 23 3.96 -19.76 -5.98
C VAL A 23 5.00 -19.64 -4.87
N SER A 24 6.20 -19.11 -5.17
CA SER A 24 7.25 -18.94 -4.17
C SER A 24 6.87 -17.94 -3.07
N CYS A 25 6.08 -16.92 -3.38
CA CYS A 25 5.55 -15.96 -2.40
C CYS A 25 4.62 -16.61 -1.36
N ASN A 26 4.04 -17.77 -1.68
CA ASN A 26 3.10 -18.50 -0.81
C ASN A 26 3.75 -19.70 -0.09
N ARG A 27 5.07 -19.88 -0.16
CA ARG A 27 5.76 -21.03 0.46
C ARG A 27 5.87 -20.94 1.96
N ASP A 28 5.94 -19.73 2.50
CA ASP A 28 6.11 -19.49 3.92
C ASP A 28 4.80 -18.97 4.51
N SER A 29 3.98 -19.87 5.02
CA SER A 29 2.69 -19.58 5.62
C SER A 29 2.75 -19.36 7.13
N ASP A 30 3.93 -19.46 7.74
CA ASP A 30 4.06 -19.47 9.19
C ASP A 30 4.37 -18.11 9.81
N LEU A 31 4.66 -17.09 9.00
CA LEU A 31 5.00 -15.74 9.47
C LEU A 31 3.87 -15.05 10.24
N TYR A 32 2.62 -15.36 9.92
CA TYR A 32 1.43 -14.75 10.55
C TYR A 32 0.50 -15.82 11.14
N ILE A 33 0.97 -16.53 12.16
CA ILE A 33 0.18 -17.53 12.87
C ILE A 33 -1.11 -16.89 13.43
N GLY A 34 -2.26 -17.37 12.96
CA GLY A 34 -3.57 -16.96 13.49
C GLY A 34 -4.28 -15.83 12.75
N ILE A 35 -3.69 -15.27 11.66
CA ILE A 35 -4.39 -14.31 10.79
C ILE A 35 -5.03 -15.08 9.63
N GLN A 36 -4.35 -15.23 8.53
CA GLN A 36 -4.86 -15.97 7.38
C GLN A 36 -3.73 -16.84 6.85
N GLN A 37 -3.96 -18.13 6.72
CA GLN A 37 -2.94 -19.03 6.17
C GLN A 37 -2.57 -18.59 4.76
N GLY A 38 -1.26 -18.43 4.50
CA GLY A 38 -0.73 -18.05 3.21
C GLY A 38 -0.74 -16.54 2.93
N ASP A 39 -1.16 -15.70 3.89
CA ASP A 39 -1.09 -14.24 3.76
C ASP A 39 0.20 -13.72 4.40
N ASN A 40 1.23 -13.53 3.59
CA ASN A 40 2.52 -12.96 4.02
C ASN A 40 2.57 -11.43 3.83
N GLY A 41 1.49 -10.81 3.36
CA GLY A 41 1.40 -9.37 3.14
C GLY A 41 2.22 -8.86 1.96
N GLN A 42 2.74 -9.73 1.11
CA GLN A 42 3.51 -9.34 -0.07
C GLN A 42 2.61 -8.68 -1.10
N THR A 43 3.09 -7.61 -1.71
CA THR A 43 2.33 -6.84 -2.70
C THR A 43 3.18 -6.60 -3.94
N ILE A 44 2.55 -6.71 -5.11
CA ILE A 44 3.11 -6.24 -6.38
C ILE A 44 2.26 -5.09 -6.91
N VAL A 45 2.93 -4.01 -7.32
CA VAL A 45 2.25 -2.82 -7.85
C VAL A 45 2.50 -2.73 -9.34
N LEU A 46 1.43 -2.62 -10.11
CA LEU A 46 1.43 -2.60 -11.56
C LEU A 46 0.85 -1.27 -12.08
N GLY A 47 1.28 -0.87 -13.27
CA GLY A 47 0.75 0.31 -13.95
C GLY A 47 1.11 1.64 -13.28
N GLY A 48 0.23 2.61 -13.43
CA GLY A 48 0.42 3.97 -12.97
C GLY A 48 0.90 4.93 -14.05
N SER A 49 1.02 6.20 -13.70
CA SER A 49 1.53 7.24 -14.60
C SER A 49 2.99 7.56 -14.31
N ASN A 50 3.77 7.73 -15.38
CA ASN A 50 5.10 8.32 -15.31
C ASN A 50 5.02 9.84 -15.16
N GLU A 51 6.13 10.49 -14.79
CA GLU A 51 6.19 11.95 -14.62
C GLU A 51 5.88 12.76 -15.89
N ASP A 52 6.07 12.15 -17.05
CA ASP A 52 5.75 12.72 -18.37
C ASP A 52 4.28 12.50 -18.78
N GLY A 53 3.49 11.81 -17.94
CA GLY A 53 2.09 11.49 -18.18
C GLY A 53 1.85 10.24 -19.03
N SER A 54 2.90 9.53 -19.41
CA SER A 54 2.78 8.24 -20.08
C SER A 54 2.34 7.14 -19.12
N ASP A 55 1.73 6.08 -19.67
CA ASP A 55 1.32 4.91 -18.90
C ASP A 55 2.53 4.00 -18.60
N ALA A 56 2.68 3.59 -17.36
CA ALA A 56 3.71 2.64 -16.93
C ALA A 56 3.28 1.16 -17.10
N TYR A 57 2.00 0.92 -17.41
CA TYR A 57 1.51 -0.42 -17.69
C TYR A 57 2.17 -0.99 -18.96
N ASN A 58 2.51 -2.27 -18.92
CA ASN A 58 3.23 -2.92 -20.00
C ASN A 58 2.93 -4.42 -20.06
N ASP A 59 3.48 -5.12 -21.05
CA ASP A 59 3.27 -6.56 -21.27
C ASP A 59 3.60 -7.42 -20.04
N LEU A 60 4.59 -7.03 -19.23
CA LEU A 60 4.89 -7.75 -18.00
C LEU A 60 3.81 -7.52 -16.93
N SER A 61 3.24 -6.32 -16.85
CA SER A 61 2.10 -6.04 -15.99
C SER A 61 0.88 -6.88 -16.37
N GLU A 62 0.65 -7.04 -17.68
CA GLU A 62 -0.40 -7.93 -18.21
C GLU A 62 -0.19 -9.37 -17.75
N LEU A 63 1.03 -9.91 -17.91
CA LEU A 63 1.36 -11.28 -17.49
C LEU A 63 1.20 -11.48 -15.97
N CYS A 64 1.54 -10.48 -15.14
CA CYS A 64 1.30 -10.54 -13.69
C CYS A 64 -0.19 -10.65 -13.35
N LEU A 65 -1.06 -9.90 -14.04
CA LEU A 65 -2.51 -10.03 -13.87
C LEU A 65 -3.02 -11.41 -14.28
N ILE A 66 -2.48 -11.96 -15.36
CA ILE A 66 -2.84 -13.31 -15.86
C ILE A 66 -2.39 -14.36 -14.85
N ALA A 67 -1.13 -14.34 -14.40
CA ALA A 67 -0.59 -15.27 -13.41
C ALA A 67 -1.42 -15.28 -12.11
N SER A 68 -1.73 -14.11 -11.57
CA SER A 68 -2.58 -13.99 -10.38
C SER A 68 -3.98 -14.59 -10.61
N ARG A 69 -4.58 -14.34 -11.77
CA ARG A 69 -5.90 -14.88 -12.13
C ARG A 69 -5.91 -16.39 -12.27
N GLU A 70 -4.86 -16.98 -12.83
CA GLU A 70 -4.76 -18.42 -13.09
C GLU A 70 -4.43 -19.19 -11.81
N LEU A 71 -3.51 -18.70 -11.01
CA LEU A 71 -3.10 -19.34 -9.76
C LEU A 71 -4.12 -19.16 -8.63
N CYS A 72 -4.82 -18.04 -8.57
CA CYS A 72 -5.76 -17.71 -7.48
C CYS A 72 -5.12 -17.82 -6.07
N LEU A 73 -3.85 -17.42 -5.94
CA LEU A 73 -3.13 -17.39 -4.67
C LEU A 73 -3.31 -16.03 -3.97
N ILE A 74 -3.10 -15.99 -2.66
CA ILE A 74 -3.27 -14.79 -1.84
C ILE A 74 -2.13 -13.81 -2.08
N ASP A 75 -0.90 -14.31 -2.15
CA ASP A 75 0.31 -13.51 -2.36
C ASP A 75 0.93 -13.78 -3.75
N PRO A 76 1.53 -12.77 -4.35
CA PRO A 76 1.48 -11.37 -3.94
C PRO A 76 0.11 -10.74 -4.20
N LYS A 77 -0.35 -9.88 -3.30
CA LYS A 77 -1.53 -9.04 -3.55
C LYS A 77 -1.25 -8.11 -4.71
N VAL A 78 -2.09 -8.16 -5.73
CA VAL A 78 -1.92 -7.33 -6.92
C VAL A 78 -2.59 -5.98 -6.69
N ASN A 79 -1.82 -4.91 -6.78
CA ASN A 79 -2.32 -3.56 -6.82
C ASN A 79 -2.13 -2.97 -8.22
N LEU A 80 -3.19 -2.41 -8.79
CA LEU A 80 -3.18 -1.79 -10.10
C LEU A 80 -3.36 -0.27 -9.94
N ARG A 81 -2.30 0.47 -10.19
CA ARG A 81 -2.36 1.93 -10.28
C ARG A 81 -2.96 2.32 -11.62
N VAL A 82 -3.99 3.14 -11.57
CA VAL A 82 -4.72 3.61 -12.74
C VAL A 82 -4.75 5.13 -12.81
N HIS A 83 -4.88 5.66 -14.01
CA HIS A 83 -4.99 7.08 -14.27
C HIS A 83 -5.89 7.34 -15.48
N LYS A 84 -6.16 8.61 -15.79
CA LYS A 84 -7.10 9.00 -16.87
C LYS A 84 -6.78 8.43 -18.24
N ASN A 85 -5.51 8.10 -18.51
CA ASN A 85 -5.07 7.56 -19.80
C ASN A 85 -4.91 6.02 -19.78
N THR A 86 -5.22 5.35 -18.67
CA THR A 86 -5.17 3.88 -18.61
C THR A 86 -6.15 3.28 -19.62
N PRO A 87 -5.68 2.43 -20.55
CA PRO A 87 -6.54 1.85 -21.59
C PRO A 87 -7.68 1.00 -21.01
N LEU A 88 -8.84 1.01 -21.69
CA LEU A 88 -9.99 0.20 -21.28
C LEU A 88 -9.67 -1.30 -21.22
N SER A 89 -8.83 -1.79 -22.14
CA SER A 89 -8.38 -3.18 -22.16
C SER A 89 -7.70 -3.64 -20.88
N VAL A 90 -7.01 -2.72 -20.17
CA VAL A 90 -6.40 -3.01 -18.86
C VAL A 90 -7.50 -3.30 -17.82
N TYR A 91 -8.56 -2.49 -17.80
CA TYR A 91 -9.70 -2.73 -16.90
C TYR A 91 -10.45 -4.01 -17.27
N GLU A 92 -10.62 -4.30 -18.56
CA GLU A 92 -11.27 -5.52 -19.04
C GLU A 92 -10.51 -6.75 -18.54
N LEU A 93 -9.20 -6.80 -18.65
CA LEU A 93 -8.38 -7.89 -18.10
C LEU A 93 -8.44 -7.90 -16.56
N ALA A 94 -8.21 -6.78 -15.91
CA ALA A 94 -8.16 -6.68 -14.46
C ALA A 94 -9.48 -7.11 -13.79
N THR A 95 -10.63 -6.80 -14.40
CA THR A 95 -11.94 -7.24 -13.88
C THR A 95 -12.13 -8.75 -13.96
N THR A 96 -11.48 -9.45 -14.89
CA THR A 96 -11.50 -10.92 -14.89
C THR A 96 -10.80 -11.53 -13.67
N LEU A 97 -9.77 -10.85 -13.13
CA LEU A 97 -9.16 -11.23 -11.86
C LEU A 97 -10.09 -10.86 -10.69
N THR A 98 -10.70 -9.67 -10.70
CA THR A 98 -11.69 -9.25 -9.68
C THR A 98 -12.80 -10.28 -9.53
N GLN A 99 -13.29 -10.87 -10.62
CA GLN A 99 -14.33 -11.90 -10.61
C GLN A 99 -13.92 -13.19 -9.87
N LYS A 100 -12.62 -13.42 -9.64
CA LYS A 100 -12.15 -14.56 -8.83
C LYS A 100 -12.45 -14.42 -7.34
N GLY A 101 -12.82 -13.24 -6.87
CA GLY A 101 -13.20 -13.01 -5.49
C GLY A 101 -12.05 -12.96 -4.49
N LEU A 102 -10.81 -12.78 -4.95
CA LEU A 102 -9.61 -12.71 -4.09
C LEU A 102 -9.44 -11.35 -3.40
N GLY A 103 -10.24 -10.34 -3.76
CA GLY A 103 -10.08 -8.98 -3.26
C GLY A 103 -9.11 -8.13 -4.06
N PHE A 104 -8.56 -8.62 -5.15
CA PHE A 104 -7.67 -7.87 -6.05
C PHE A 104 -8.03 -8.10 -7.53
N PRO A 105 -7.43 -7.27 -8.43
CA PRO A 105 -6.48 -6.22 -8.12
C PRO A 105 -7.13 -5.11 -7.28
N GLN A 106 -6.35 -4.54 -6.36
CA GLN A 106 -6.73 -3.33 -5.65
C GLN A 106 -6.45 -2.15 -6.59
N TYR A 107 -7.46 -1.34 -6.88
CA TYR A 107 -7.31 -0.21 -7.79
C TYR A 107 -6.91 1.06 -7.02
N THR A 108 -5.84 1.71 -7.43
CA THR A 108 -5.37 2.96 -6.85
C THR A 108 -5.30 4.04 -7.91
N ASN A 109 -5.95 5.18 -7.66
CA ASN A 109 -6.07 6.25 -8.63
C ASN A 109 -4.96 7.30 -8.46
N ASP A 110 -4.02 7.34 -9.41
CA ASP A 110 -2.92 8.29 -9.45
C ASP A 110 -3.37 9.75 -9.49
N GLU A 111 -4.52 10.05 -10.11
CA GLU A 111 -5.09 11.41 -10.15
C GLU A 111 -5.46 11.94 -8.74
N ILE A 112 -5.57 11.06 -7.76
CA ILE A 112 -5.87 11.40 -6.36
C ILE A 112 -4.62 11.32 -5.50
N VAL A 113 -3.88 10.21 -5.60
CA VAL A 113 -2.75 9.92 -4.70
C VAL A 113 -1.57 10.84 -4.96
N ILE A 114 -1.16 11.00 -6.23
CA ILE A 114 0.00 11.84 -6.57
C ILE A 114 -0.21 13.29 -6.12
N PRO A 115 -1.34 13.96 -6.42
CA PRO A 115 -1.57 15.30 -5.92
C PRO A 115 -1.64 15.39 -4.38
N ALA A 116 -2.09 14.34 -3.70
CA ALA A 116 -2.10 14.32 -2.24
C ALA A 116 -0.67 14.29 -1.69
N LEU A 117 0.20 13.42 -2.22
CA LEU A 117 1.60 13.33 -1.83
C LEU A 117 2.35 14.64 -2.09
N LEU A 118 2.12 15.26 -3.24
CA LEU A 118 2.71 16.58 -3.56
C LEU A 118 2.25 17.67 -2.56
N ARG A 119 0.97 17.68 -2.16
CA ARG A 119 0.47 18.61 -1.12
C ARG A 119 1.10 18.34 0.24
N TRP A 120 1.50 17.12 0.54
CA TRP A 120 2.20 16.76 1.76
C TRP A 120 3.69 17.12 1.74
N GLY A 121 4.19 17.61 0.61
CA GLY A 121 5.55 18.10 0.47
C GLY A 121 6.55 17.09 -0.09
N TYR A 122 6.07 15.96 -0.61
CA TYR A 122 6.96 15.04 -1.33
C TYR A 122 7.40 15.62 -2.66
N GLU A 123 8.63 15.35 -3.05
CA GLU A 123 9.14 15.72 -4.36
C GLU A 123 8.38 14.98 -5.47
N LYS A 124 8.33 15.59 -6.68
CA LYS A 124 7.58 15.03 -7.80
C LYS A 124 8.02 13.59 -8.12
N GLN A 125 9.33 13.36 -8.22
CA GLN A 125 9.87 12.03 -8.50
C GLN A 125 9.40 10.99 -7.48
N ASP A 126 9.40 11.34 -6.20
CA ASP A 126 9.00 10.45 -5.12
C ASP A 126 7.49 10.20 -5.13
N ALA A 127 6.69 11.26 -5.37
CA ALA A 127 5.24 11.15 -5.46
C ALA A 127 4.77 10.25 -6.62
N TYR A 128 5.46 10.28 -7.76
CA TYR A 128 5.16 9.39 -8.89
C TYR A 128 5.65 7.95 -8.67
N ASN A 129 6.63 7.75 -7.80
CA ASN A 129 7.20 6.45 -7.47
C ASN A 129 6.63 5.85 -6.17
N TYR A 130 5.43 6.26 -5.76
CA TYR A 130 4.78 5.65 -4.63
C TYR A 130 4.40 4.20 -4.91
N THR A 131 4.37 3.40 -3.86
CA THR A 131 3.93 2.01 -3.89
C THR A 131 2.82 1.78 -2.87
N LEU A 132 2.28 0.59 -2.88
CA LEU A 132 1.36 0.12 -1.86
C LEU A 132 1.94 -1.13 -1.22
N ALA A 133 1.65 -1.29 0.06
CA ALA A 133 2.02 -2.49 0.78
C ALA A 133 0.78 -3.08 1.46
N ALA A 134 0.85 -4.37 1.72
CA ALA A 134 -0.19 -5.15 2.38
C ALA A 134 -1.59 -4.88 1.78
N CYS A 135 -2.45 -4.17 2.48
CA CYS A 135 -3.82 -3.93 2.03
C CYS A 135 -3.94 -2.66 1.18
N TRP A 136 -3.75 -1.48 1.80
CA TRP A 136 -3.94 -0.17 1.16
C TRP A 136 -2.94 0.87 1.64
N GLU A 137 -1.86 0.45 2.26
CA GLU A 137 -0.86 1.33 2.83
C GLU A 137 -0.06 1.98 1.71
N ILE A 138 -0.29 3.28 1.50
CA ILE A 138 0.43 4.07 0.50
C ILE A 138 1.80 4.43 1.07
N LEU A 139 2.85 4.04 0.37
CA LEU A 139 4.23 4.26 0.75
C LEU A 139 4.98 5.04 -0.33
N VAL A 140 5.83 5.95 0.11
CA VAL A 140 6.85 6.53 -0.75
C VAL A 140 8.13 5.75 -0.51
N THR A 141 8.55 4.97 -1.50
CA THR A 141 9.65 4.00 -1.40
C THR A 141 10.92 4.65 -0.86
N GLY A 142 11.42 4.12 0.25
CA GLY A 142 12.63 4.62 0.89
C GLY A 142 12.44 5.84 1.82
N TYR A 143 11.22 6.37 1.95
CA TYR A 143 10.93 7.57 2.76
C TYR A 143 9.78 7.38 3.75
N MET A 144 9.00 6.34 3.60
CA MET A 144 7.91 5.99 4.50
C MET A 144 8.09 4.59 5.04
N ASP A 145 7.73 4.42 6.31
CA ASP A 145 7.57 3.11 6.94
C ASP A 145 6.10 2.71 6.96
N LEU A 146 5.88 1.41 7.00
CA LEU A 146 4.55 0.84 7.22
C LEU A 146 4.30 0.83 8.72
N VAL A 147 3.67 1.89 9.21
CA VAL A 147 3.46 2.08 10.64
C VAL A 147 2.05 1.70 11.03
N ASN A 148 1.89 0.47 11.48
CA ASN A 148 0.66 -0.02 12.13
C ASN A 148 0.83 -0.04 13.67
N TRP A 149 1.18 1.11 14.24
CA TRP A 149 1.44 1.22 15.68
C TRP A 149 0.17 1.10 16.52
N ASP A 150 -0.94 1.58 15.96
CA ASP A 150 -2.23 1.54 16.61
C ASP A 150 -3.35 1.71 15.59
N SER A 151 -4.57 1.42 16.00
CA SER A 151 -5.76 1.50 15.14
C SER A 151 -6.88 2.29 15.81
N LEU A 152 -7.54 3.13 15.02
CA LEU A 152 -8.77 3.76 15.42
C LEU A 152 -9.87 2.69 15.56
N ASN A 153 -10.39 2.52 16.78
CA ASN A 153 -11.52 1.62 17.00
C ASN A 153 -12.82 2.30 16.59
N PHE A 154 -13.15 2.22 15.32
CA PHE A 154 -14.34 2.86 14.75
C PHE A 154 -15.62 2.35 15.38
N LEU A 155 -15.71 1.04 15.66
CA LEU A 155 -16.87 0.45 16.32
C LEU A 155 -17.11 1.09 17.69
N LYS A 156 -16.06 1.28 18.48
CA LYS A 156 -16.16 1.93 19.78
C LYS A 156 -16.63 3.38 19.68
N THR A 157 -16.17 4.14 18.67
CA THR A 157 -16.63 5.54 18.50
C THR A 157 -18.14 5.62 18.26
N VAL A 158 -18.68 4.67 17.50
CA VAL A 158 -20.12 4.58 17.23
C VAL A 158 -20.85 4.07 18.48
N GLN A 159 -20.32 3.05 19.16
CA GLN A 159 -20.94 2.49 20.37
C GLN A 159 -21.06 3.55 21.47
N ASP A 160 -19.99 4.31 21.73
CA ASP A 160 -19.99 5.39 22.72
C ASP A 160 -21.03 6.48 22.37
N ALA A 161 -21.18 6.81 21.07
CA ALA A 161 -22.24 7.71 20.62
C ALA A 161 -23.65 7.14 20.83
N CYS A 162 -23.83 5.82 20.72
CA CYS A 162 -25.12 5.16 20.95
C CYS A 162 -25.58 5.25 22.41
N GLU A 163 -24.65 5.36 23.38
CA GLU A 163 -25.00 5.56 24.80
C GLU A 163 -25.73 6.90 25.02
N HIS A 164 -25.45 7.89 24.17
CA HIS A 164 -26.08 9.21 24.16
C HIS A 164 -27.23 9.37 23.15
N LEU A 165 -27.65 8.27 22.49
CA LEU A 165 -28.71 8.31 21.49
C LEU A 165 -30.03 8.92 22.02
N PRO A 166 -30.45 8.69 23.28
CA PRO A 166 -31.66 9.30 23.82
C PRO A 166 -31.61 10.86 23.91
N GLU A 167 -30.41 11.44 23.87
CA GLU A 167 -30.19 12.88 23.94
C GLU A 167 -30.23 13.52 22.53
N CYS A 168 -30.04 12.71 21.48
CA CYS A 168 -30.04 13.16 20.07
C CYS A 168 -31.50 13.35 19.59
N LYS A 169 -31.77 14.49 18.98
CA LYS A 169 -33.08 14.80 18.38
C LYS A 169 -33.10 14.50 16.88
N THR A 170 -31.95 14.55 16.25
CA THR A 170 -31.79 14.35 14.80
C THR A 170 -30.62 13.38 14.52
N TYR A 171 -30.56 12.90 13.28
CA TYR A 171 -29.41 12.14 12.81
C TYR A 171 -28.12 12.96 12.86
N GLU A 172 -28.20 14.23 12.57
CA GLU A 172 -27.05 15.16 12.59
C GLU A 172 -26.46 15.30 13.98
N ASP A 173 -27.29 15.29 15.03
CA ASP A 173 -26.82 15.30 16.41
C ASP A 173 -26.01 14.02 16.72
N PHE A 174 -26.51 12.88 16.32
CA PHE A 174 -25.81 11.60 16.48
C PHE A 174 -24.51 11.56 15.67
N ALA A 175 -24.53 11.97 14.40
CA ALA A 175 -23.36 12.01 13.54
C ALA A 175 -22.27 12.95 14.08
N ALA A 176 -22.66 14.06 14.72
CA ALA A 176 -21.74 14.98 15.37
C ALA A 176 -21.03 14.32 16.57
N LEU A 177 -21.74 13.53 17.38
CA LEU A 177 -21.15 12.75 18.48
C LEU A 177 -20.13 11.71 17.96
N VAL A 178 -20.50 10.95 16.94
CA VAL A 178 -19.57 9.98 16.32
C VAL A 178 -18.31 10.69 15.83
N LYS A 179 -18.48 11.81 15.13
CA LYS A 179 -17.35 12.62 14.65
C LYS A 179 -16.47 13.11 15.80
N GLN A 180 -17.06 13.60 16.88
CA GLN A 180 -16.33 14.05 18.08
C GLN A 180 -15.52 12.90 18.69
N ASN A 181 -16.10 11.70 18.79
CA ASN A 181 -15.41 10.53 19.31
C ASN A 181 -14.23 10.10 18.42
N ILE A 182 -14.39 10.18 17.08
CA ILE A 182 -13.32 9.92 16.11
C ILE A 182 -12.19 10.94 16.32
N GLU A 183 -12.51 12.23 16.38
CA GLU A 183 -11.54 13.31 16.58
C GLU A 183 -10.77 13.15 17.90
N ALA A 184 -11.44 12.77 18.97
CA ALA A 184 -10.83 12.51 20.27
C ALA A 184 -9.86 11.32 20.24
N GLN A 185 -10.27 10.19 19.66
CA GLN A 185 -9.38 9.02 19.52
C GLN A 185 -8.20 9.32 18.60
N ALA A 186 -8.42 9.92 17.44
CA ALA A 186 -7.36 10.30 16.52
C ALA A 186 -6.36 11.26 17.17
N GLY A 187 -6.85 12.25 17.95
CA GLY A 187 -6.00 13.17 18.69
C GLY A 187 -5.12 12.48 19.73
N ALA A 188 -5.67 11.48 20.44
CA ALA A 188 -4.92 10.68 21.41
C ALA A 188 -3.83 9.84 20.72
N LEU A 189 -4.18 9.14 19.64
CA LEU A 189 -3.23 8.35 18.85
C LEU A 189 -2.10 9.21 18.28
N MET A 190 -2.40 10.37 17.73
CA MET A 190 -1.39 11.31 17.23
C MET A 190 -0.47 11.83 18.33
N ALA A 191 -0.99 12.05 19.53
CA ALA A 191 -0.17 12.50 20.67
C ALA A 191 0.78 11.40 21.14
N GLU A 192 0.31 10.15 21.14
CA GLU A 192 1.11 8.97 21.50
C GLU A 192 2.19 8.70 20.46
N THR A 193 1.84 8.68 19.17
CA THR A 193 2.77 8.51 18.05
C THR A 193 3.91 9.54 18.09
N LYS A 194 3.62 10.80 18.39
CA LYS A 194 4.65 11.84 18.55
C LYS A 194 5.66 11.52 19.65
N ASN A 195 5.30 10.75 20.65
CA ASN A 195 6.21 10.35 21.71
C ASN A 195 7.10 9.18 21.31
N VAL A 196 6.58 8.23 20.53
CA VAL A 196 7.33 7.07 20.02
C VAL A 196 8.51 7.53 19.15
N TYR A 197 8.34 8.56 18.33
CA TYR A 197 9.38 9.07 17.43
C TYR A 197 10.41 10.00 18.08
N LYS A 198 10.35 10.25 19.37
CA LYS A 198 11.33 11.12 20.05
C LYS A 198 12.67 10.43 20.35
N GLU A 199 12.67 9.11 20.40
CA GLU A 199 13.87 8.33 20.70
C GLU A 199 14.28 7.46 19.51
N PRO A 200 15.60 7.33 19.23
CA PRO A 200 16.07 6.42 18.17
C PRO A 200 15.65 4.99 18.49
N SER A 201 14.98 4.34 17.56
CA SER A 201 14.61 2.94 17.71
C SER A 201 15.85 2.07 17.85
N PRO A 202 15.90 1.13 18.82
CA PRO A 202 16.98 0.15 18.92
C PRO A 202 17.13 -0.71 17.65
N LEU A 203 16.10 -0.84 16.85
CA LEU A 203 16.09 -1.56 15.58
C LEU A 203 16.96 -0.89 14.51
N VAL A 204 17.22 0.41 14.62
CA VAL A 204 18.15 1.12 13.71
C VAL A 204 19.55 0.52 13.73
N SER A 205 19.95 -0.11 14.83
CA SER A 205 21.24 -0.79 14.94
C SER A 205 21.34 -2.11 14.15
N LEU A 206 20.22 -2.64 13.68
CA LEU A 206 20.14 -3.86 12.89
C LEU A 206 20.14 -3.59 11.37
N MET A 207 20.06 -2.33 10.98
CA MET A 207 20.05 -1.96 9.57
C MET A 207 21.44 -2.03 8.94
N CYS A 208 21.48 -2.32 7.65
CA CYS A 208 22.71 -2.24 6.89
C CYS A 208 23.28 -0.80 6.88
N PRO A 209 24.62 -0.62 6.74
CA PRO A 209 25.25 0.71 6.73
C PRO A 209 24.64 1.67 5.71
N ASP A 210 24.29 1.19 4.51
CA ASP A 210 23.71 2.01 3.45
C ASP A 210 22.30 2.49 3.78
N CYS A 211 21.48 1.63 4.42
CA CYS A 211 20.17 1.99 4.92
C CYS A 211 20.26 3.02 6.04
N LEU A 212 21.22 2.87 6.95
CA LEU A 212 21.51 3.83 8.02
C LEU A 212 21.95 5.20 7.47
N GLU A 213 22.75 5.22 6.43
CA GLU A 213 23.20 6.48 5.80
C GLU A 213 22.03 7.21 5.12
N LYS A 214 21.21 6.48 4.38
CA LYS A 214 19.97 7.02 3.79
C LYS A 214 19.02 7.55 4.86
N MET A 215 18.84 6.85 5.97
CA MET A 215 18.01 7.32 7.08
C MET A 215 18.58 8.58 7.74
N ARG A 216 19.88 8.70 7.90
CA ARG A 216 20.51 9.93 8.41
C ARG A 216 20.24 11.13 7.51
N ASP A 217 20.15 10.92 6.20
CA ASP A 217 19.76 11.97 5.25
C ASP A 217 18.29 12.35 5.34
N ILE A 218 17.40 11.39 5.58
CA ILE A 218 15.97 11.60 5.78
C ILE A 218 15.70 12.34 7.10
N SER A 219 16.47 12.06 8.16
CA SER A 219 16.32 12.69 9.47
C SER A 219 16.81 14.13 9.53
N LYS A 220 17.39 14.66 8.45
CA LYS A 220 17.77 16.08 8.38
C LYS A 220 16.51 16.94 8.37
N PRO A 221 16.43 17.97 9.25
CA PRO A 221 15.29 18.88 9.29
C PRO A 221 15.05 19.49 7.91
N GLY A 222 13.86 19.28 7.35
CA GLY A 222 13.40 19.96 6.14
C GLY A 222 13.24 19.10 4.90
N LYS A 223 13.61 17.81 4.88
CA LYS A 223 13.36 17.00 3.69
C LYS A 223 11.99 16.28 3.76
N TYR A 224 11.74 15.47 4.73
CA TYR A 224 10.40 14.94 5.05
C TYR A 224 10.28 14.79 6.55
N ASN A 225 9.14 15.14 7.12
CA ASN A 225 8.89 14.99 8.57
C ASN A 225 8.57 13.53 8.98
N ASN A 226 8.87 12.59 8.14
CA ASN A 226 8.60 11.18 8.38
C ASN A 226 9.92 10.44 8.57
N TYR A 227 10.03 9.74 9.67
CA TYR A 227 11.08 8.76 9.91
C TYR A 227 10.72 7.50 9.14
N GLY A 228 11.18 7.41 7.89
CA GLY A 228 11.04 6.19 7.11
C GLY A 228 11.96 5.12 7.66
N PHE A 229 11.39 4.02 8.10
CA PHE A 229 12.14 2.78 8.32
C PHE A 229 12.11 1.98 7.02
N HIS A 230 13.27 1.61 6.52
CA HIS A 230 13.36 0.46 5.65
C HIS A 230 13.17 -0.77 6.54
N GLY A 231 11.99 -1.32 6.54
CA GLY A 231 11.80 -2.69 6.95
C GLY A 231 12.37 -3.57 5.84
N ASP A 232 13.58 -4.05 6.00
CA ASP A 232 14.04 -5.15 5.21
C ASP A 232 13.33 -6.39 5.74
N GLY A 233 12.30 -6.82 5.01
CA GLY A 233 11.76 -8.15 5.14
C GLY A 233 12.73 -9.17 4.59
#